data_85e1654891cb71f99c3154676f2ac7a8
#
_entry.id   85e1654891cb71f99c3154676f2ac7a8
#
_cell.length_a   1.000
_cell.length_b   1.000
_cell.length_c   1.000
_cell.angle_alpha   90.00
_cell.angle_beta   90.00
_cell.angle_gamma   90.00
#
_symmetry.space_group_name_H-M   'P 1'
#
loop_
_entity.id
_entity.type
_entity.pdbx_description
1 polymer ?
#
loop_
_entity_poly.entity_id
_entity_poly.type
_entity_poly.pdbx_seq_one_letter_code
_entity_poly.pdbx_strand_id
1 'polypeptide(L)'
;MHRLTPARLVVAGLAVATLALAPQALAFGTIRSLGQNAEHERITRTGLGGAGFGAATLDLLAGKNGTFGAVGAPDRPGRGLISVSQAHCDDGDWFDRPGYAQSLSQANAALRACRSLMYSNLDQALMRAGELVRPDLSYGDTTTGSDCPFDGEKGSPKCRTLEYLGLALHASQDFYSHSNWVDAPRPKPTVENPPGLNNNGPADWLGPSLPAQVPAGLITGCYGFPEWASCRGRVKHDYLNKDTAGTSRGGYDKAMRVAAQDTRAKWDQFSGKVRARYGDTRGNKILCVIRSDRPRESCG
;
A
#
# COMPACT_ATOMS: atom_id res chain seq x y z
N MET A 1 17.67 -74.43 -27.88
CA MET A 1 17.79 -73.99 -26.53
C MET A 1 18.17 -72.50 -26.57
N HIS A 2 17.21 -71.57 -26.53
CA HIS A 2 17.43 -70.14 -26.52
C HIS A 2 17.29 -69.64 -25.08
N ARG A 3 18.38 -69.07 -24.56
CA ARG A 3 18.40 -68.42 -23.23
C ARG A 3 17.89 -66.98 -23.36
N LEU A 4 16.77 -66.69 -22.70
CA LEU A 4 16.24 -65.32 -22.53
C LEU A 4 17.01 -64.63 -21.41
N THR A 5 17.57 -63.44 -21.72
CA THR A 5 18.20 -62.56 -20.78
C THR A 5 17.12 -61.61 -20.16
N PRO A 6 17.10 -61.37 -18.86
CA PRO A 6 16.10 -60.48 -18.26
C PRO A 6 16.50 -59.00 -18.48
N ALA A 7 15.58 -58.21 -19.02
CA ALA A 7 15.67 -56.77 -19.12
C ALA A 7 15.59 -56.13 -17.71
N ARG A 8 16.59 -55.32 -17.35
CA ARG A 8 16.57 -54.51 -16.13
C ARG A 8 15.77 -53.23 -16.38
N LEU A 9 14.63 -53.14 -15.73
CA LEU A 9 13.88 -51.88 -15.64
C LEU A 9 14.64 -50.89 -14.78
N VAL A 10 15.09 -49.80 -15.38
CA VAL A 10 15.63 -48.63 -14.63
C VAL A 10 14.45 -47.75 -14.35
N VAL A 11 13.99 -47.72 -13.10
CA VAL A 11 13.01 -46.74 -12.62
C VAL A 11 13.75 -45.44 -12.33
N ALA A 12 13.64 -44.47 -13.23
CA ALA A 12 14.10 -43.10 -13.00
C ALA A 12 13.11 -42.43 -12.04
N GLY A 13 13.53 -42.29 -10.77
CA GLY A 13 12.78 -41.52 -9.78
C GLY A 13 12.86 -40.04 -10.12
N LEU A 14 11.74 -39.45 -10.53
CA LEU A 14 11.57 -37.99 -10.62
C LEU A 14 11.54 -37.41 -9.19
N ALA A 15 12.63 -36.85 -8.74
CA ALA A 15 12.64 -36.01 -7.53
C ALA A 15 11.91 -34.69 -7.87
N VAL A 16 10.65 -34.59 -7.48
CA VAL A 16 9.93 -33.31 -7.47
C VAL A 16 10.53 -32.48 -6.35
N ALA A 17 11.43 -31.58 -6.70
CA ALA A 17 11.87 -30.54 -5.79
C ALA A 17 10.68 -29.60 -5.53
N THR A 18 9.97 -29.78 -4.44
CA THR A 18 9.05 -28.77 -3.89
C THR A 18 9.91 -27.59 -3.47
N LEU A 19 10.03 -26.60 -4.35
CA LEU A 19 10.45 -25.25 -3.95
C LEU A 19 9.46 -24.78 -2.90
N ALA A 20 9.85 -24.88 -1.63
CA ALA A 20 9.17 -24.17 -0.56
C ALA A 20 9.34 -22.68 -0.88
N LEU A 21 8.32 -22.08 -1.48
CA LEU A 21 8.18 -20.63 -1.57
C LEU A 21 8.11 -20.16 -0.13
N ALA A 22 9.24 -19.65 0.39
CA ALA A 22 9.20 -18.90 1.64
C ALA A 22 8.13 -17.81 1.47
N PRO A 23 7.24 -17.61 2.47
CA PRO A 23 6.26 -16.54 2.39
C PRO A 23 7.03 -15.24 2.15
N GLN A 24 6.78 -14.61 1.02
CA GLN A 24 7.31 -13.28 0.75
C GLN A 24 6.68 -12.37 1.79
N ALA A 25 7.49 -11.60 2.50
CA ALA A 25 6.99 -10.47 3.25
C ALA A 25 6.41 -9.51 2.22
N LEU A 26 5.11 -9.58 2.04
CA LEU A 26 4.32 -8.58 1.33
C LEU A 26 4.01 -7.50 2.36
N ALA A 27 3.91 -6.27 1.96
CA ALA A 27 3.44 -5.11 2.73
C ALA A 27 2.33 -5.45 3.74
N PHE A 28 1.82 -4.50 4.49
CA PHE A 28 0.63 -4.75 5.33
C PHE A 28 -0.30 -5.73 4.61
N GLY A 29 -0.61 -6.86 5.26
CA GLY A 29 -1.26 -7.97 4.58
C GLY A 29 -2.55 -7.58 3.87
N THR A 30 -2.68 -7.99 2.63
CA THR A 30 -3.87 -7.73 1.81
C THR A 30 -4.87 -8.87 1.88
N ILE A 31 -4.39 -10.09 2.15
CA ILE A 31 -5.21 -11.32 2.19
C ILE A 31 -5.32 -11.88 3.61
N ARG A 32 -6.17 -12.89 3.79
CA ARG A 32 -6.29 -13.63 5.07
C ARG A 32 -5.63 -15.00 4.97
N SER A 33 -4.34 -15.02 4.63
CA SER A 33 -3.55 -16.24 4.54
C SER A 33 -2.07 -15.92 4.71
N LEU A 34 -1.22 -16.93 4.84
CA LEU A 34 0.22 -16.78 4.97
C LEU A 34 0.67 -15.88 6.14
N GLY A 35 -0.09 -15.87 7.24
CA GLY A 35 0.18 -15.03 8.41
C GLY A 35 -0.42 -13.63 8.36
N GLN A 36 -0.95 -13.20 7.21
CA GLN A 36 -1.63 -11.93 7.03
C GLN A 36 -3.09 -12.00 7.53
N ASN A 37 -3.64 -10.86 7.92
CA ASN A 37 -5.00 -10.71 8.41
C ASN A 37 -5.73 -9.53 7.74
N ALA A 38 -5.51 -9.35 6.43
CA ALA A 38 -6.07 -8.29 5.61
C ALA A 38 -5.89 -6.91 6.28
N GLU A 39 -4.67 -6.58 6.63
CA GLU A 39 -4.31 -5.38 7.37
C GLU A 39 -4.73 -4.12 6.61
N HIS A 40 -4.48 -4.04 5.30
CA HIS A 40 -4.92 -2.93 4.45
C HIS A 40 -6.44 -2.72 4.50
N GLU A 41 -7.24 -3.79 4.42
CA GLU A 41 -8.69 -3.73 4.58
C GLU A 41 -9.06 -3.15 5.94
N ARG A 42 -8.46 -3.65 7.02
CA ARG A 42 -8.76 -3.23 8.40
C ARG A 42 -8.35 -1.77 8.65
N ILE A 43 -7.19 -1.35 8.21
CA ILE A 43 -6.70 0.03 8.30
C ILE A 43 -7.66 0.97 7.58
N THR A 44 -8.02 0.64 6.32
CA THR A 44 -8.90 1.48 5.49
C THR A 44 -10.28 1.59 6.10
N ARG A 45 -10.88 0.50 6.56
CA ARG A 45 -12.19 0.51 7.22
C ARG A 45 -12.17 1.31 8.53
N THR A 46 -11.10 1.19 9.32
CA THR A 46 -10.93 1.96 10.55
C THR A 46 -10.76 3.44 10.26
N GLY A 47 -9.86 3.80 9.35
CA GLY A 47 -9.59 5.20 8.99
C GLY A 47 -10.78 5.91 8.34
N LEU A 48 -11.54 5.21 7.53
CA LEU A 48 -12.72 5.76 6.85
C LEU A 48 -14.03 5.54 7.62
N GLY A 49 -13.98 4.92 8.79
CA GLY A 49 -15.12 4.82 9.70
C GLY A 49 -15.70 6.19 9.99
N GLY A 50 -17.02 6.35 9.84
CA GLY A 50 -17.70 7.64 10.00
C GLY A 50 -17.50 8.66 8.87
N ALA A 51 -16.75 8.33 7.78
CA ALA A 51 -16.62 9.20 6.60
C ALA A 51 -17.86 9.14 5.67
N GLY A 52 -18.84 8.30 5.97
CA GLY A 52 -20.10 8.19 5.24
C GLY A 52 -20.01 7.37 3.96
N PHE A 53 -19.06 6.43 3.87
CA PHE A 53 -19.04 5.46 2.78
C PHE A 53 -20.17 4.45 2.91
N GLY A 54 -20.86 4.16 1.81
CA GLY A 54 -21.75 3.01 1.71
C GLY A 54 -20.96 1.70 1.76
N ALA A 55 -21.62 0.64 2.20
CA ALA A 55 -20.95 -0.64 2.46
C ALA A 55 -20.31 -1.24 1.20
N ALA A 56 -21.03 -1.23 0.05
CA ALA A 56 -20.51 -1.77 -1.20
C ALA A 56 -19.34 -0.93 -1.75
N THR A 57 -19.41 0.38 -1.66
CA THR A 57 -18.33 1.28 -2.08
C THR A 57 -17.10 1.11 -1.18
N LEU A 58 -17.29 0.95 0.12
CA LEU A 58 -16.19 0.67 1.05
C LEU A 58 -15.57 -0.71 0.79
N ASP A 59 -16.37 -1.72 0.43
CA ASP A 59 -15.89 -3.04 0.02
C ASP A 59 -15.02 -2.97 -1.24
N LEU A 60 -15.39 -2.14 -2.22
CA LEU A 60 -14.58 -1.89 -3.42
C LEU A 60 -13.26 -1.20 -3.09
N LEU A 61 -13.27 -0.20 -2.22
CA LEU A 61 -12.07 0.55 -1.86
C LEU A 61 -11.14 -0.27 -0.97
N ALA A 62 -11.64 -0.79 0.12
CA ALA A 62 -10.85 -1.45 1.16
C ALA A 62 -10.53 -2.93 0.86
N GLY A 63 -11.32 -3.58 0.05
CA GLY A 63 -11.43 -5.03 0.00
C GLY A 63 -12.50 -5.55 0.98
N LYS A 64 -12.80 -6.84 0.87
CA LYS A 64 -13.78 -7.53 1.72
C LYS A 64 -13.33 -8.96 2.01
N ASN A 65 -13.26 -9.29 3.30
CA ASN A 65 -12.87 -10.63 3.76
C ASN A 65 -11.53 -11.11 3.19
N GLY A 66 -10.55 -10.21 3.07
CA GLY A 66 -9.23 -10.53 2.52
C GLY A 66 -9.17 -10.54 0.99
N THR A 67 -10.10 -9.87 0.30
CA THR A 67 -9.95 -9.51 -1.11
C THR A 67 -9.15 -8.23 -1.26
N PHE A 68 -8.51 -8.02 -2.41
CA PHE A 68 -7.60 -6.89 -2.59
C PHE A 68 -8.26 -5.51 -2.48
N GLY A 69 -9.47 -5.31 -3.07
CA GLY A 69 -10.03 -3.97 -3.24
C GLY A 69 -9.11 -3.05 -4.05
N ALA A 70 -9.40 -1.77 -4.03
CA ALA A 70 -8.54 -0.76 -4.66
C ALA A 70 -7.23 -0.56 -3.87
N VAL A 71 -7.32 -0.57 -2.53
CA VAL A 71 -6.15 -0.41 -1.66
C VAL A 71 -5.16 -1.55 -1.82
N GLY A 72 -5.61 -2.79 -1.93
CA GLY A 72 -4.73 -3.94 -2.13
C GLY A 72 -4.30 -4.19 -3.58
N ALA A 73 -4.72 -3.35 -4.53
CA ALA A 73 -4.38 -3.55 -5.94
C ALA A 73 -2.88 -3.60 -6.24
N PRO A 74 -1.98 -2.86 -5.56
CA PRO A 74 -0.53 -2.99 -5.75
C PRO A 74 0.01 -4.39 -5.47
N ASP A 75 -0.54 -5.09 -4.49
CA ASP A 75 -0.12 -6.45 -4.10
C ASP A 75 -0.70 -7.54 -4.99
N ARG A 76 -1.63 -7.19 -5.89
CA ARG A 76 -2.29 -8.18 -6.72
C ARG A 76 -1.31 -8.77 -7.74
N PRO A 77 -1.14 -10.11 -7.79
CA PRO A 77 -0.35 -10.76 -8.82
C PRO A 77 -0.80 -10.34 -10.23
N GLY A 78 0.16 -10.06 -11.11
CA GLY A 78 -0.11 -9.63 -12.48
C GLY A 78 -0.40 -8.12 -12.66
N ARG A 79 -0.54 -7.35 -11.58
CA ARG A 79 -0.69 -5.88 -11.66
C ARG A 79 0.63 -5.17 -12.01
N GLY A 80 1.77 -5.82 -11.75
CA GLY A 80 3.10 -5.27 -12.01
C GLY A 80 3.59 -4.23 -11.01
N LEU A 81 2.86 -4.02 -9.91
CA LEU A 81 3.22 -3.03 -8.89
C LEU A 81 3.93 -3.64 -7.68
N ILE A 82 3.82 -4.95 -7.47
CA ILE A 82 4.37 -5.67 -6.31
C ILE A 82 5.90 -5.52 -6.17
N SER A 83 6.61 -5.23 -7.25
CA SER A 83 8.07 -5.01 -7.25
C SER A 83 8.45 -3.53 -7.43
N VAL A 84 7.48 -2.62 -7.36
CA VAL A 84 7.71 -1.19 -7.50
C VAL A 84 7.93 -0.56 -6.13
N SER A 85 9.17 -0.38 -5.72
CA SER A 85 9.55 0.09 -4.37
C SER A 85 8.78 1.34 -3.92
N GLN A 86 8.55 2.31 -4.79
CA GLN A 86 7.81 3.51 -4.42
C GLN A 86 6.32 3.28 -4.21
N ALA A 87 5.74 2.18 -4.72
CA ALA A 87 4.35 1.83 -4.44
C ALA A 87 4.17 1.30 -3.01
N HIS A 88 5.25 0.79 -2.42
CA HIS A 88 5.32 0.22 -1.06
C HIS A 88 6.17 1.06 -0.11
N CYS A 89 6.64 2.24 -0.53
CA CYS A 89 7.53 3.12 0.24
C CYS A 89 8.85 2.45 0.68
N ASP A 90 9.36 1.52 -0.09
CA ASP A 90 10.61 0.81 0.18
C ASP A 90 11.85 1.53 -0.38
N ASP A 91 13.03 0.94 -0.14
CA ASP A 91 14.36 1.39 -0.59
C ASP A 91 14.84 2.74 -0.03
N GLY A 92 14.17 3.28 0.99
CA GLY A 92 14.64 4.47 1.72
C GLY A 92 15.62 4.13 2.84
N ASP A 93 16.35 3.02 2.74
CA ASP A 93 17.25 2.55 3.77
C ASP A 93 18.59 3.28 3.76
N TRP A 94 19.04 3.61 4.94
CA TRP A 94 20.39 4.13 5.18
C TRP A 94 20.83 3.80 6.60
N PHE A 95 22.12 3.56 6.77
CA PHE A 95 22.73 3.33 8.06
C PHE A 95 24.09 3.99 8.11
N ASP A 96 24.38 4.77 9.15
CA ASP A 96 25.64 5.49 9.31
C ASP A 96 26.78 4.54 9.67
N ARG A 97 27.37 3.96 8.63
CA ARG A 97 28.58 3.14 8.73
C ARG A 97 29.42 3.24 7.47
N PRO A 98 30.76 3.14 7.57
CA PRO A 98 31.62 3.06 6.40
C PRO A 98 31.23 1.92 5.47
N GLY A 99 31.18 2.18 4.17
CA GLY A 99 30.86 1.19 3.15
C GLY A 99 29.41 0.71 3.09
N TYR A 100 28.45 1.47 3.67
CA TYR A 100 27.05 1.19 3.44
C TYR A 100 26.71 1.34 1.95
N ALA A 101 25.92 0.41 1.42
CA ALA A 101 25.69 0.28 -0.03
C ALA A 101 24.90 1.45 -0.66
N GLN A 102 24.19 2.22 0.17
CA GLN A 102 23.37 3.35 -0.27
C GLN A 102 23.74 4.63 0.48
N SER A 103 23.86 5.75 -0.23
CA SER A 103 24.05 7.05 0.41
C SER A 103 22.77 7.59 1.01
N LEU A 104 22.87 8.47 2.02
CA LEU A 104 21.72 9.19 2.58
C LEU A 104 20.93 9.95 1.51
N SER A 105 21.61 10.50 0.51
CA SER A 105 20.96 11.21 -0.61
C SER A 105 20.07 10.27 -1.44
N GLN A 106 20.54 9.05 -1.72
CA GLN A 106 19.78 8.03 -2.45
C GLN A 106 18.58 7.54 -1.64
N ALA A 107 18.77 7.25 -0.35
CA ALA A 107 17.69 6.88 0.56
C ALA A 107 16.59 7.96 0.61
N ASN A 108 17.00 9.21 0.78
CA ASN A 108 16.07 10.34 0.75
C ASN A 108 15.37 10.52 -0.60
N ALA A 109 16.03 10.18 -1.71
CA ALA A 109 15.41 10.21 -3.03
C ALA A 109 14.32 9.13 -3.16
N ALA A 110 14.55 7.90 -2.66
CA ALA A 110 13.55 6.83 -2.64
C ALA A 110 12.32 7.21 -1.80
N LEU A 111 12.52 7.76 -0.60
CA LEU A 111 11.44 8.28 0.25
C LEU A 111 10.62 9.36 -0.46
N ARG A 112 11.28 10.33 -1.15
CA ARG A 112 10.57 11.35 -1.94
C ARG A 112 9.82 10.74 -3.13
N ALA A 113 10.36 9.70 -3.76
CA ALA A 113 9.69 9.00 -4.87
C ALA A 113 8.39 8.34 -4.40
N CYS A 114 8.40 7.65 -3.25
CA CYS A 114 7.17 7.12 -2.64
C CYS A 114 6.14 8.23 -2.42
N ARG A 115 6.53 9.31 -1.72
CA ARG A 115 5.64 10.45 -1.47
C ARG A 115 5.09 11.05 -2.76
N SER A 116 5.94 11.22 -3.77
CA SER A 116 5.54 11.78 -5.08
C SER A 116 4.54 10.89 -5.78
N LEU A 117 4.73 9.56 -5.76
CA LEU A 117 3.78 8.60 -6.34
C LEU A 117 2.43 8.66 -5.61
N MET A 118 2.43 8.70 -4.27
CA MET A 118 1.21 8.85 -3.47
C MET A 118 0.41 10.09 -3.87
N TYR A 119 1.07 11.26 -4.02
CA TYR A 119 0.40 12.49 -4.40
C TYR A 119 -0.02 12.50 -5.88
N SER A 120 0.75 11.92 -6.77
CA SER A 120 0.35 11.71 -8.18
C SER A 120 -0.95 10.89 -8.25
N ASN A 121 -1.06 9.84 -7.47
CA ASN A 121 -2.27 9.03 -7.40
C ASN A 121 -3.47 9.84 -6.82
N LEU A 122 -3.28 10.66 -5.78
CA LEU A 122 -4.33 11.54 -5.28
C LEU A 122 -4.79 12.56 -6.33
N ASP A 123 -3.87 13.11 -7.13
CA ASP A 123 -4.19 14.04 -8.19
C ASP A 123 -4.89 13.34 -9.37
N GLN A 124 -4.53 12.10 -9.72
CA GLN A 124 -5.28 11.27 -10.66
C GLN A 124 -6.70 10.98 -10.14
N ALA A 125 -6.83 10.57 -8.88
CA ALA A 125 -8.15 10.39 -8.25
C ALA A 125 -9.00 11.67 -8.35
N LEU A 126 -8.41 12.84 -8.09
CA LEU A 126 -9.06 14.13 -8.20
C LEU A 126 -9.57 14.42 -9.63
N MET A 127 -8.74 14.13 -10.64
CA MET A 127 -9.15 14.32 -12.04
C MET A 127 -10.33 13.41 -12.41
N ARG A 128 -10.25 12.11 -12.07
CA ARG A 128 -11.34 11.15 -12.36
C ARG A 128 -12.61 11.47 -11.58
N ALA A 129 -12.48 11.98 -10.36
CA ALA A 129 -13.62 12.44 -9.57
C ALA A 129 -14.43 13.54 -10.28
N GLY A 130 -13.78 14.44 -11.00
CA GLY A 130 -14.45 15.48 -11.79
C GLY A 130 -15.35 14.96 -12.90
N GLU A 131 -15.14 13.73 -13.37
CA GLU A 131 -15.98 13.07 -14.39
C GLU A 131 -17.30 12.55 -13.81
N LEU A 132 -17.46 12.44 -12.48
CA LEU A 132 -18.64 11.90 -11.81
C LEU A 132 -19.84 12.86 -11.81
N VAL A 133 -19.58 14.16 -11.81
CA VAL A 133 -20.60 15.21 -11.81
C VAL A 133 -20.17 16.30 -12.79
N ARG A 134 -21.04 16.62 -13.76
CA ARG A 134 -20.75 17.66 -14.77
C ARG A 134 -20.87 19.06 -14.18
N PRO A 135 -20.40 20.11 -14.87
CA PRO A 135 -20.54 21.49 -14.39
C PRO A 135 -21.98 21.95 -14.16
N ASP A 136 -22.94 21.40 -14.89
CA ASP A 136 -24.38 21.64 -14.74
C ASP A 136 -25.01 20.82 -13.59
N LEU A 137 -24.18 20.18 -12.78
CA LEU A 137 -24.57 19.28 -11.68
C LEU A 137 -25.28 17.99 -12.10
N SER A 138 -25.38 17.70 -13.39
CA SER A 138 -25.86 16.38 -13.85
C SER A 138 -24.83 15.29 -13.57
N TYR A 139 -25.31 14.07 -13.42
CA TYR A 139 -24.41 12.92 -13.18
C TYR A 139 -23.67 12.51 -14.44
N GLY A 140 -22.39 12.27 -14.31
CA GLY A 140 -21.60 11.48 -15.25
C GLY A 140 -21.89 9.99 -15.12
N ASP A 141 -20.94 9.16 -15.52
CA ASP A 141 -21.00 7.73 -15.26
C ASP A 141 -20.56 7.43 -13.82
N THR A 142 -21.52 7.06 -12.99
CA THR A 142 -21.34 6.77 -11.57
C THR A 142 -21.43 5.27 -11.28
N THR A 143 -21.47 4.43 -12.31
CA THR A 143 -21.61 2.98 -12.15
C THR A 143 -20.32 2.38 -11.61
N THR A 144 -20.46 1.32 -10.82
CA THR A 144 -19.33 0.49 -10.39
C THR A 144 -19.39 -0.89 -11.06
N GLY A 145 -20.47 -1.18 -11.78
CA GLY A 145 -20.72 -2.51 -12.31
C GLY A 145 -20.82 -3.55 -11.19
N SER A 146 -20.61 -4.84 -11.52
CA SER A 146 -20.46 -5.89 -10.52
C SER A 146 -19.09 -5.79 -9.81
N ASP A 147 -18.04 -5.39 -10.55
CA ASP A 147 -16.67 -5.30 -10.04
C ASP A 147 -15.88 -4.20 -10.75
N CYS A 148 -15.17 -3.40 -9.97
CA CYS A 148 -14.16 -2.50 -10.51
C CYS A 148 -12.88 -3.29 -10.81
N PRO A 149 -12.29 -3.21 -12.01
CA PRO A 149 -11.14 -4.03 -12.38
C PRO A 149 -9.85 -3.67 -11.62
N PHE A 150 -9.66 -2.42 -11.23
CA PHE A 150 -8.46 -1.90 -10.57
C PHE A 150 -7.15 -2.36 -11.25
N ASP A 151 -7.08 -2.20 -12.58
CA ASP A 151 -5.97 -2.64 -13.42
C ASP A 151 -5.37 -1.51 -14.27
N GLY A 152 -5.62 -0.27 -13.90
CA GLY A 152 -5.18 0.94 -14.58
C GLY A 152 -6.33 1.80 -15.08
N GLU A 153 -6.34 2.14 -16.36
CA GLU A 153 -7.31 3.06 -16.95
C GLU A 153 -8.67 2.45 -17.29
N LYS A 154 -8.91 1.19 -16.93
CA LYS A 154 -10.17 0.51 -17.22
C LYS A 154 -11.24 0.77 -16.17
N GLY A 155 -12.50 0.66 -16.59
CA GLY A 155 -13.66 0.85 -15.74
C GLY A 155 -14.24 2.26 -15.78
N SER A 156 -15.33 2.44 -15.06
CA SER A 156 -16.04 3.71 -14.94
C SER A 156 -15.19 4.78 -14.25
N PRO A 157 -15.51 6.07 -14.38
CA PRO A 157 -14.88 7.13 -13.62
C PRO A 157 -14.89 6.89 -12.11
N LYS A 158 -15.95 6.28 -11.57
CA LYS A 158 -16.00 5.94 -10.14
C LYS A 158 -14.99 4.86 -9.78
N CYS A 159 -14.90 3.77 -10.55
CA CYS A 159 -13.89 2.73 -10.35
C CYS A 159 -12.47 3.30 -10.39
N ARG A 160 -12.17 4.14 -11.39
CA ARG A 160 -10.86 4.78 -11.53
C ARG A 160 -10.55 5.76 -10.38
N THR A 161 -11.55 6.51 -9.91
CA THR A 161 -11.38 7.37 -8.72
C THR A 161 -11.03 6.54 -7.49
N LEU A 162 -11.74 5.43 -7.25
CA LEU A 162 -11.47 4.53 -6.13
C LEU A 162 -10.11 3.86 -6.28
N GLU A 163 -9.73 3.44 -7.50
CA GLU A 163 -8.42 2.85 -7.76
C GLU A 163 -7.28 3.79 -7.38
N TYR A 164 -7.24 4.98 -7.94
CA TYR A 164 -6.16 5.93 -7.64
C TYR A 164 -6.15 6.37 -6.18
N LEU A 165 -7.32 6.53 -5.56
CA LEU A 165 -7.40 6.75 -4.12
C LEU A 165 -6.82 5.57 -3.35
N GLY A 166 -7.16 4.34 -3.74
CA GLY A 166 -6.62 3.11 -3.14
C GLY A 166 -5.11 3.00 -3.27
N LEU A 167 -4.54 3.27 -4.45
CA LEU A 167 -3.09 3.27 -4.67
C LEU A 167 -2.35 4.28 -3.77
N ALA A 168 -2.94 5.47 -3.57
CA ALA A 168 -2.38 6.46 -2.67
C ALA A 168 -2.44 6.02 -1.20
N LEU A 169 -3.55 5.43 -0.79
CA LEU A 169 -3.74 4.92 0.57
C LEU A 169 -2.81 3.72 0.85
N HIS A 170 -2.62 2.83 -0.11
CA HIS A 170 -1.69 1.71 0.00
C HIS A 170 -0.28 2.17 0.35
N ALA A 171 0.32 3.03 -0.49
CA ALA A 171 1.66 3.56 -0.25
C ALA A 171 1.78 4.31 1.11
N SER A 172 0.72 5.04 1.51
CA SER A 172 0.66 5.70 2.81
C SER A 172 0.61 4.71 3.96
N GLN A 173 -0.13 3.61 3.84
CA GLN A 173 -0.24 2.58 4.86
C GLN A 173 1.06 1.79 5.00
N ASP A 174 1.66 1.39 3.89
CA ASP A 174 2.93 0.67 3.86
C ASP A 174 4.09 1.46 4.45
N PHE A 175 4.09 2.78 4.30
CA PHE A 175 5.06 3.62 4.97
C PHE A 175 5.14 3.33 6.47
N TYR A 176 4.02 3.08 7.15
CA TYR A 176 4.02 2.79 8.59
C TYR A 176 4.44 1.37 8.91
N SER A 177 4.22 0.43 7.99
CA SER A 177 4.74 -0.92 8.14
C SER A 177 6.24 -1.00 7.91
N HIS A 178 6.74 -0.39 6.85
CA HIS A 178 8.10 -0.56 6.34
C HIS A 178 9.09 0.48 6.83
N SER A 179 8.64 1.53 7.54
CA SER A 179 9.54 2.54 8.10
C SER A 179 9.81 2.32 9.58
N ASN A 180 10.86 2.99 10.07
CA ASN A 180 11.15 3.09 11.48
C ASN A 180 10.32 4.16 12.22
N TRP A 181 9.29 4.74 11.58
CA TRP A 181 8.52 5.87 12.09
C TRP A 181 7.93 5.63 13.49
N VAL A 182 7.25 4.49 13.66
CA VAL A 182 6.56 4.13 14.90
C VAL A 182 7.40 3.30 15.86
N ASP A 183 8.54 2.79 15.40
CA ASP A 183 9.36 1.82 16.11
C ASP A 183 9.95 2.40 17.39
N ALA A 184 10.06 1.57 18.43
CA ALA A 184 10.72 1.95 19.67
C ALA A 184 12.21 2.26 19.44
N PRO A 185 12.80 3.18 20.21
CA PRO A 185 14.23 3.46 20.16
C PRO A 185 15.05 2.20 20.43
N ARG A 186 16.24 2.14 19.82
CA ARG A 186 17.20 1.04 20.03
C ARG A 186 18.50 1.62 20.62
N PRO A 187 18.92 1.19 21.80
CA PRO A 187 20.11 1.75 22.45
C PRO A 187 21.42 1.41 21.71
N LYS A 188 21.43 0.31 20.97
CA LYS A 188 22.57 -0.14 20.15
C LYS A 188 22.04 -0.58 18.79
N PRO A 189 21.78 0.37 17.88
CA PRO A 189 21.23 0.04 16.57
C PRO A 189 22.28 -0.69 15.72
N THR A 190 21.81 -1.63 14.91
CA THR A 190 22.58 -2.33 13.87
C THR A 190 21.78 -2.27 12.56
N VAL A 191 22.38 -2.75 11.48
CA VAL A 191 21.66 -2.89 10.19
C VAL A 191 20.47 -3.83 10.32
N GLU A 192 20.62 -4.91 11.08
CA GLU A 192 19.58 -5.92 11.34
C GLU A 192 18.55 -5.46 12.39
N ASN A 193 18.92 -4.48 13.21
CA ASN A 193 18.05 -3.89 14.23
C ASN A 193 18.18 -2.36 14.21
N PRO A 194 17.69 -1.69 13.16
CA PRO A 194 17.87 -0.26 12.95
C PRO A 194 17.14 0.59 14.00
N PRO A 195 17.54 1.88 14.16
CA PRO A 195 16.94 2.76 15.16
C PRO A 195 15.47 3.03 14.88
N GLY A 196 14.68 3.23 15.92
CA GLY A 196 13.29 3.65 15.85
C GLY A 196 13.13 5.13 16.19
N LEU A 197 12.14 5.80 15.56
CA LEU A 197 11.82 7.20 15.80
C LEU A 197 10.75 7.40 16.88
N ASN A 198 10.03 6.34 17.22
CA ASN A 198 9.01 6.31 18.29
C ASN A 198 7.85 7.32 18.16
N ASN A 199 7.52 7.73 16.95
CA ASN A 199 6.41 8.64 16.73
C ASN A 199 5.05 7.95 17.00
N ASN A 200 4.06 8.73 17.48
CA ASN A 200 2.76 8.20 17.90
C ASN A 200 1.59 8.65 17.01
N GLY A 201 1.83 9.51 16.03
CA GLY A 201 0.85 10.06 15.10
C GLY A 201 1.30 9.96 13.65
N PRO A 202 0.43 10.36 12.71
CA PRO A 202 0.75 10.45 11.30
C PRO A 202 2.02 11.28 11.06
N ALA A 203 2.73 10.93 9.99
CA ALA A 203 3.92 11.66 9.58
C ALA A 203 3.53 12.95 8.87
N ASP A 204 3.78 14.11 9.48
CA ASP A 204 3.57 15.42 8.85
C ASP A 204 4.29 15.50 7.49
N TRP A 205 5.43 14.80 7.39
CA TRP A 205 6.19 14.68 6.15
C TRP A 205 5.38 14.06 5.00
N LEU A 206 4.42 13.16 5.28
CA LEU A 206 3.45 12.65 4.32
C LEU A 206 2.26 13.59 4.10
N GLY A 207 2.22 14.74 4.78
CA GLY A 207 1.16 15.74 4.63
C GLY A 207 1.23 16.50 3.29
N PRO A 208 0.25 17.40 3.03
CA PRO A 208 0.13 18.12 1.76
C PRO A 208 1.22 19.15 1.52
N SER A 209 1.73 19.73 2.56
CA SER A 209 2.83 20.70 2.48
C SER A 209 4.10 19.97 2.06
N LEU A 210 4.83 20.53 1.08
CA LEU A 210 6.14 20.01 0.70
C LEU A 210 7.16 20.37 1.78
N PRO A 211 7.52 19.47 2.70
CA PRO A 211 8.63 19.72 3.58
C PRO A 211 9.92 19.70 2.74
N ALA A 212 10.78 20.67 2.96
CA ALA A 212 12.03 20.79 2.22
C ALA A 212 12.95 19.57 2.44
N GLN A 213 12.81 18.90 3.58
CA GLN A 213 13.72 17.83 4.01
C GLN A 213 12.96 16.60 4.50
N VAL A 214 13.52 15.42 4.21
CA VAL A 214 13.10 14.16 4.83
C VAL A 214 13.45 14.24 6.33
N PRO A 215 12.57 13.79 7.23
CA PRO A 215 12.86 13.80 8.66
C PRO A 215 14.19 13.10 8.98
N ALA A 216 14.97 13.68 9.89
CA ALA A 216 16.25 13.13 10.29
C ALA A 216 16.05 11.70 10.86
N GLY A 217 16.86 10.76 10.41
CA GLY A 217 16.83 9.37 10.86
C GLY A 217 15.65 8.54 10.33
N LEU A 218 14.77 9.12 9.51
CA LEU A 218 13.73 8.35 8.84
C LEU A 218 14.34 7.42 7.79
N ILE A 219 14.01 6.15 7.88
CA ILE A 219 14.40 5.11 6.92
C ILE A 219 13.21 4.18 6.65
N THR A 220 13.21 3.57 5.46
CA THR A 220 12.37 2.41 5.11
C THR A 220 13.28 1.26 4.69
N GLY A 221 12.73 0.03 4.58
CA GLY A 221 13.55 -1.13 4.27
C GLY A 221 13.94 -1.24 2.80
N CYS A 222 15.07 -1.87 2.52
CA CYS A 222 15.40 -2.32 1.17
C CYS A 222 14.54 -3.53 0.81
N TYR A 223 13.88 -3.48 -0.35
CA TYR A 223 13.11 -4.58 -0.90
C TYR A 223 13.69 -5.06 -2.24
N GLY A 224 13.63 -6.35 -2.48
CA GLY A 224 14.05 -6.98 -3.73
C GLY A 224 13.95 -8.49 -3.63
N PHE A 225 13.83 -9.18 -4.76
CA PHE A 225 13.67 -10.64 -4.73
C PHE A 225 14.85 -11.35 -5.41
N PRO A 226 15.46 -12.34 -4.74
CA PRO A 226 15.29 -12.65 -3.32
C PRO A 226 16.03 -11.61 -2.44
N GLU A 227 15.39 -11.19 -1.34
CA GLU A 227 15.86 -10.07 -0.51
C GLU A 227 17.26 -10.31 0.07
N TRP A 228 17.60 -11.56 0.43
CA TRP A 228 18.92 -11.91 0.94
C TRP A 228 20.06 -11.61 -0.05
N ALA A 229 19.78 -11.61 -1.35
CA ALA A 229 20.75 -11.26 -2.40
C ALA A 229 20.69 -9.77 -2.77
N SER A 230 19.48 -9.26 -3.05
CA SER A 230 19.25 -7.89 -3.53
C SER A 230 19.57 -6.84 -2.48
N CYS A 231 19.32 -7.14 -1.19
CA CYS A 231 19.52 -6.23 -0.06
C CYS A 231 20.68 -6.64 0.85
N ARG A 232 21.69 -7.31 0.29
CA ARG A 232 22.84 -7.75 1.09
C ARG A 232 23.57 -6.56 1.74
N GLY A 233 23.70 -6.60 3.06
CA GLY A 233 24.39 -5.56 3.83
C GLY A 233 23.62 -4.24 3.97
N ARG A 234 22.36 -4.21 3.55
CA ARG A 234 21.45 -3.09 3.71
C ARG A 234 20.45 -3.38 4.84
N VAL A 235 19.77 -2.34 5.33
CA VAL A 235 18.58 -2.51 6.20
C VAL A 235 17.49 -3.11 5.33
N LYS A 236 17.17 -4.36 5.56
CA LYS A 236 16.15 -5.07 4.79
C LYS A 236 14.75 -4.65 5.19
N HIS A 237 13.81 -4.81 4.28
CA HIS A 237 12.39 -4.69 4.54
C HIS A 237 11.97 -5.54 5.75
N ASP A 238 12.38 -6.81 5.81
CA ASP A 238 12.09 -7.73 6.92
C ASP A 238 12.56 -7.22 8.30
N TYR A 239 13.57 -6.36 8.36
CA TYR A 239 14.06 -5.81 9.63
C TYR A 239 13.20 -4.68 10.20
N LEU A 240 12.36 -4.07 9.36
CA LEU A 240 11.47 -2.98 9.72
C LEU A 240 9.99 -3.36 9.66
N ASN A 241 9.65 -4.45 8.95
CA ASN A 241 8.28 -4.76 8.63
C ASN A 241 7.42 -5.01 9.88
N LYS A 242 6.17 -4.57 9.79
CA LYS A 242 5.09 -4.73 10.77
C LYS A 242 3.83 -5.25 10.09
N ASP A 243 4.02 -6.08 9.05
CA ASP A 243 2.94 -6.57 8.18
C ASP A 243 1.98 -7.50 8.92
N THR A 244 2.46 -8.18 9.94
CA THR A 244 1.66 -9.08 10.76
C THR A 244 1.93 -8.87 12.25
N ALA A 245 0.99 -9.26 13.09
CA ALA A 245 1.13 -9.18 14.55
C ALA A 245 2.29 -10.02 15.11
N GLY A 246 2.77 -11.01 14.35
CA GLY A 246 3.85 -11.93 14.75
C GLY A 246 5.26 -11.46 14.40
N THR A 247 5.43 -10.27 13.83
CA THR A 247 6.77 -9.79 13.45
C THR A 247 7.67 -9.56 14.66
N SER A 248 8.95 -9.92 14.52
CA SER A 248 9.94 -9.76 15.61
C SER A 248 10.25 -8.30 15.92
N ARG A 249 10.01 -7.39 14.96
CA ARG A 249 10.25 -5.96 15.12
C ARG A 249 9.39 -5.35 16.24
N GLY A 250 8.16 -5.81 16.42
CA GLY A 250 7.17 -5.23 17.32
C GLY A 250 6.56 -3.95 16.73
N GLY A 251 5.65 -3.31 17.47
CA GLY A 251 5.04 -2.05 17.02
C GLY A 251 3.86 -2.20 16.06
N TYR A 252 3.42 -3.42 15.75
CA TYR A 252 2.32 -3.71 14.84
C TYR A 252 1.04 -2.90 15.15
N ASP A 253 0.52 -2.99 16.38
CA ASP A 253 -0.72 -2.28 16.75
C ASP A 253 -0.58 -0.77 16.64
N LYS A 254 0.62 -0.25 16.92
CA LYS A 254 0.94 1.18 16.79
C LYS A 254 0.97 1.58 15.32
N ALA A 255 1.60 0.79 14.45
CA ALA A 255 1.63 1.01 13.02
C ALA A 255 0.22 0.98 12.41
N MET A 256 -0.58 -0.03 12.73
CA MET A 256 -1.98 -0.14 12.31
C MET A 256 -2.82 1.08 12.70
N ARG A 257 -2.70 1.53 13.96
CA ARG A 257 -3.43 2.70 14.45
C ARG A 257 -3.00 3.97 13.74
N VAL A 258 -1.70 4.21 13.58
CA VAL A 258 -1.18 5.43 12.96
C VAL A 258 -1.49 5.44 11.45
N ALA A 259 -1.41 4.30 10.77
CA ALA A 259 -1.81 4.15 9.38
C ALA A 259 -3.31 4.46 9.18
N ALA A 260 -4.18 4.03 10.11
CA ALA A 260 -5.61 4.36 10.06
C ALA A 260 -5.87 5.86 10.26
N GLN A 261 -5.13 6.51 11.16
CA GLN A 261 -5.21 7.96 11.35
C GLN A 261 -4.77 8.71 10.07
N ASP A 262 -3.69 8.26 9.43
CA ASP A 262 -3.22 8.88 8.19
C ASP A 262 -4.16 8.60 7.01
N THR A 263 -4.76 7.41 6.94
CA THR A 263 -5.83 7.10 5.97
C THR A 263 -6.98 8.11 6.07
N ARG A 264 -7.40 8.46 7.29
CA ARG A 264 -8.41 9.50 7.51
C ARG A 264 -7.93 10.87 7.06
N ALA A 265 -6.72 11.25 7.44
CA ALA A 265 -6.12 12.53 7.04
C ALA A 265 -5.99 12.65 5.51
N LYS A 266 -5.63 11.58 4.79
CA LYS A 266 -5.59 11.55 3.33
C LYS A 266 -6.98 11.72 2.70
N TRP A 267 -8.00 11.09 3.26
CA TRP A 267 -9.38 11.30 2.82
C TRP A 267 -9.84 12.75 3.01
N ASP A 268 -9.57 13.33 4.18
CA ASP A 268 -9.96 14.71 4.49
C ASP A 268 -9.22 15.69 3.56
N GLN A 269 -7.93 15.46 3.31
CA GLN A 269 -7.14 16.21 2.35
C GLN A 269 -7.69 16.10 0.91
N PHE A 270 -7.96 14.87 0.44
CA PHE A 270 -8.56 14.64 -0.86
C PHE A 270 -9.90 15.36 -0.99
N SER A 271 -10.75 15.27 0.03
CA SER A 271 -12.06 15.93 0.09
C SER A 271 -11.92 17.46 0.01
N GLY A 272 -10.92 18.04 0.68
CA GLY A 272 -10.59 19.47 0.58
C GLY A 272 -10.15 19.86 -0.83
N LYS A 273 -9.28 19.06 -1.47
CA LYS A 273 -8.84 19.28 -2.87
C LYS A 273 -10.03 19.21 -3.85
N VAL A 274 -10.98 18.29 -3.67
CA VAL A 274 -12.18 18.18 -4.51
C VAL A 274 -13.01 19.46 -4.43
N ARG A 275 -13.27 19.97 -3.22
CA ARG A 275 -14.02 21.24 -3.04
C ARG A 275 -13.25 22.43 -3.62
N ALA A 276 -11.97 22.54 -3.35
CA ALA A 276 -11.12 23.62 -3.86
C ALA A 276 -11.12 23.67 -5.39
N ARG A 277 -11.08 22.50 -6.06
CA ARG A 277 -11.01 22.44 -7.52
C ARG A 277 -12.37 22.62 -8.20
N TYR A 278 -13.44 22.10 -7.63
CA TYR A 278 -14.77 22.04 -8.29
C TYR A 278 -15.81 22.97 -7.69
N GLY A 279 -15.46 23.72 -6.63
CA GLY A 279 -16.38 24.53 -5.82
C GLY A 279 -17.20 23.68 -4.86
N ASP A 280 -17.75 24.29 -3.83
CA ASP A 280 -18.41 23.56 -2.74
C ASP A 280 -19.63 22.76 -3.22
N THR A 281 -20.50 23.34 -4.02
CA THR A 281 -21.72 22.67 -4.49
C THR A 281 -21.40 21.42 -5.29
N ARG A 282 -20.64 21.57 -6.36
CA ARG A 282 -20.24 20.44 -7.23
C ARG A 282 -19.31 19.48 -6.49
N GLY A 283 -18.36 20.00 -5.73
CA GLY A 283 -17.41 19.21 -4.96
C GLY A 283 -18.08 18.34 -3.91
N ASN A 284 -19.05 18.87 -3.17
CA ASN A 284 -19.83 18.08 -2.20
C ASN A 284 -20.66 16.99 -2.89
N LYS A 285 -21.25 17.29 -4.05
CA LYS A 285 -21.97 16.28 -4.85
C LYS A 285 -21.01 15.20 -5.36
N ILE A 286 -19.83 15.55 -5.85
CA ILE A 286 -18.77 14.58 -6.25
C ILE A 286 -18.42 13.69 -5.06
N LEU A 287 -18.14 14.26 -3.89
CA LEU A 287 -17.80 13.50 -2.68
C LEU A 287 -18.93 12.58 -2.21
N CYS A 288 -20.19 13.01 -2.36
CA CYS A 288 -21.34 12.15 -2.13
C CYS A 288 -21.34 10.96 -3.10
N VAL A 289 -21.15 11.20 -4.40
CA VAL A 289 -21.12 10.16 -5.44
C VAL A 289 -19.99 9.15 -5.20
N ILE A 290 -18.81 9.62 -4.81
CA ILE A 290 -17.68 8.72 -4.50
C ILE A 290 -18.07 7.75 -3.38
N ARG A 291 -18.73 8.24 -2.32
CA ARG A 291 -19.04 7.44 -1.12
C ARG A 291 -20.29 6.58 -1.25
N SER A 292 -21.26 6.99 -2.05
CA SER A 292 -22.60 6.38 -2.08
C SER A 292 -22.65 5.10 -2.91
N ASP A 293 -23.33 4.09 -2.40
CA ASP A 293 -23.67 2.88 -3.17
C ASP A 293 -24.74 3.17 -4.25
N ARG A 294 -25.58 4.18 -4.00
CA ARG A 294 -26.70 4.59 -4.91
C ARG A 294 -26.69 6.11 -5.12
N PRO A 295 -25.70 6.63 -5.88
CA PRO A 295 -25.52 8.08 -5.98
C PRO A 295 -26.74 8.85 -6.47
N ARG A 296 -27.48 8.29 -7.43
CA ARG A 296 -28.66 8.96 -8.00
C ARG A 296 -29.81 9.10 -7.04
N GLU A 297 -29.87 8.25 -6.01
CA GLU A 297 -30.91 8.29 -4.97
C GLU A 297 -30.51 9.17 -3.77
N SER A 298 -29.19 9.19 -3.45
CA SER A 298 -28.70 9.76 -2.18
C SER A 298 -27.95 11.08 -2.31
N CYS A 299 -27.59 11.51 -3.54
CA CYS A 299 -26.75 12.69 -3.76
C CYS A 299 -27.46 13.77 -4.59
N GLY A 300 -28.72 14.03 -4.27
CA GLY A 300 -29.57 15.00 -4.94
C GLY A 300 -29.05 16.44 -4.99
#